data_188fffff2efd7115fcb73fa9a22f0c2c
#
_entry.id   188fffff2efd7115fcb73fa9a22f0c2c
#
_cell.length_a   1.000
_cell.length_b   1.000
_cell.length_c   1.000
_cell.angle_alpha   90.00
_cell.angle_beta   90.00
_cell.angle_gamma   90.00
#
_symmetry.space_group_name_H-M   'P 1'
#
loop_
_entity.id
_entity.type
_entity.pdbx_description
1 polymer ?
#
loop_
_entity_poly.entity_id
_entity_poly.type
_entity_poly.pdbx_seq_one_letter_code
_entity_poly.pdbx_strand_id
1 'polypeptide(L)' 'MKTIKVSINSIDKVKQFVNDINRYSYDFDLVSGRYVIDAKSIMGIFSLDLSQPIDLNIHAEGAELDEVLKTLSVYEVE' A
#
# COMPACT_ATOMS: atom_id res chain seq x y z
N MET A 1 11.74 -5.68 -5.91
CA MET A 1 10.36 -5.17 -5.80
C MET A 1 9.38 -6.32 -5.62
N LYS A 2 8.37 -6.09 -4.82
CA LYS A 2 7.32 -7.08 -4.55
C LYS A 2 5.97 -6.43 -4.72
N THR A 3 5.04 -7.13 -5.38
CA THR A 3 3.65 -6.67 -5.52
C THR A 3 2.73 -7.56 -4.69
N ILE A 4 1.90 -6.94 -3.87
CA ILE A 4 0.87 -7.64 -3.08
C ILE A 4 -0.46 -6.95 -3.30
N LYS A 5 -1.56 -7.65 -2.99
CA LYS A 5 -2.90 -7.04 -3.01
C LYS A 5 -3.27 -6.62 -1.60
N VAL A 6 -3.76 -5.40 -1.47
CA VAL A 6 -4.18 -4.84 -0.19
C VAL A 6 -5.63 -4.37 -0.26
N SER A 7 -6.32 -4.46 0.87
CA SER A 7 -7.67 -3.92 1.04
C SER A 7 -7.63 -2.79 2.05
N ILE A 8 -7.96 -1.58 1.59
CA ILE A 8 -8.00 -0.37 2.42
C ILE A 8 -9.33 0.33 2.18
N ASN A 9 -10.41 -0.33 2.56
CA ASN A 9 -11.77 0.03 2.19
C ASN A 9 -12.49 0.92 3.20
N SER A 10 -11.76 1.60 4.07
CA SER A 10 -12.31 2.58 5.00
C SER A 10 -11.33 3.72 5.20
N ILE A 11 -11.84 4.88 5.62
CA ILE A 11 -11.01 6.04 5.92
C ILE A 11 -9.97 5.71 6.98
N ASP A 12 -10.36 4.99 8.02
CA ASP A 12 -9.45 4.62 9.11
C ASP A 12 -8.34 3.70 8.62
N LYS A 13 -8.68 2.73 7.77
CA LYS A 13 -7.67 1.83 7.19
C LYS A 13 -6.69 2.58 6.30
N VAL A 14 -7.16 3.54 5.50
CA VAL A 14 -6.30 4.36 4.66
C VAL A 14 -5.32 5.15 5.51
N LYS A 15 -5.81 5.81 6.55
CA LYS A 15 -4.96 6.61 7.45
C LYS A 15 -3.91 5.75 8.12
N GLN A 16 -4.32 4.59 8.63
CA GLN A 16 -3.41 3.67 9.29
C GLN A 16 -2.36 3.13 8.32
N PHE A 17 -2.79 2.76 7.11
CA PHE A 17 -1.91 2.28 6.06
C PHE A 17 -0.85 3.32 5.72
N VAL A 18 -1.25 4.57 5.48
CA VAL A 18 -0.31 5.67 5.16
C VAL A 18 0.67 5.89 6.31
N ASN A 19 0.20 5.88 7.56
CA ASN A 19 1.07 6.00 8.73
C ASN A 19 2.10 4.88 8.78
N ASP A 20 1.68 3.65 8.49
CA ASP A 20 2.57 2.50 8.54
C ASP A 20 3.67 2.59 7.49
N ILE A 21 3.32 2.92 6.24
CA ILE A 21 4.33 2.97 5.16
C ILE A 21 5.21 4.21 5.24
N ASN A 22 4.76 5.27 5.89
CA ASN A 22 5.59 6.48 6.08
C ASN A 22 6.75 6.26 7.04
N ARG A 23 6.77 5.17 7.79
CA ARG A 23 7.92 4.78 8.62
C ARG A 23 9.13 4.36 7.79
N TYR A 24 8.88 4.00 6.54
CA TYR A 24 9.92 3.48 5.65
C TYR A 24 10.32 4.52 4.63
N SER A 25 11.59 4.55 4.28
CA SER A 25 12.11 5.46 3.26
C SER A 25 11.94 4.90 1.84
N TYR A 26 11.44 3.67 1.70
CA TYR A 26 11.25 3.04 0.39
C TYR A 26 10.08 3.67 -0.34
N ASP A 27 10.09 3.51 -1.67
CA ASP A 27 8.96 3.93 -2.48
C ASP A 27 7.89 2.86 -2.52
N PHE A 28 6.64 3.28 -2.49
CA PHE A 28 5.46 2.41 -2.58
C PHE A 28 4.51 3.00 -3.60
N ASP A 29 4.01 2.15 -4.51
CA ASP A 29 3.03 2.58 -5.52
C ASP A 29 1.75 1.77 -5.35
N LEU A 30 0.60 2.42 -5.46
CA LEU A 30 -0.68 1.75 -5.58
C LEU A 30 -1.11 1.77 -7.05
N VAL A 31 -1.52 0.61 -7.55
CA VAL A 31 -1.94 0.46 -8.94
C VAL A 31 -3.40 0.01 -8.96
N SER A 32 -4.25 0.82 -9.60
CA SER A 32 -5.66 0.53 -9.76
C SER A 32 -6.04 0.81 -11.21
N GLY A 33 -6.23 -0.25 -12.00
CA GLY A 33 -6.49 -0.12 -13.43
C GLY A 33 -5.36 0.61 -14.13
N ARG A 34 -5.66 1.78 -14.68
CA ARG A 34 -4.67 2.61 -15.40
C ARG A 34 -3.90 3.55 -14.49
N TYR A 35 -4.31 3.66 -13.22
CA TYR A 35 -3.76 4.66 -12.31
C TYR A 35 -2.64 4.04 -11.49
N VAL A 36 -1.50 4.74 -11.48
CA VAL A 36 -0.38 4.41 -10.60
C VAL A 36 -0.14 5.67 -9.77
N ILE A 37 -0.29 5.53 -8.45
CA ILE A 37 -0.12 6.65 -7.54
C ILE A 37 0.90 6.31 -6.46
N ASP A 38 1.50 7.35 -5.88
CA ASP A 38 2.35 7.21 -4.71
C ASP A 38 1.48 6.78 -3.52
N ALA A 39 1.77 5.61 -2.96
CA ALA A 39 0.99 5.07 -1.85
C ALA A 39 1.10 5.90 -0.57
N LYS A 40 2.08 6.80 -0.48
CA LYS A 40 2.23 7.73 0.64
C LYS A 40 1.35 8.98 0.49
N SER A 41 0.69 9.14 -0.65
CA SER A 41 -0.21 10.27 -0.91
C SER A 41 -1.63 9.92 -0.53
N ILE A 42 -2.07 10.40 0.63
CA ILE A 42 -3.43 10.11 1.12
C ILE A 42 -4.50 10.66 0.17
N MET A 43 -4.27 11.83 -0.42
CA MET A 43 -5.23 12.41 -1.38
C MET A 43 -5.31 11.59 -2.66
N GLY A 44 -4.17 11.07 -3.14
CA GLY A 44 -4.14 10.19 -4.30
C GLY A 44 -4.91 8.89 -4.04
N ILE A 45 -4.75 8.32 -2.85
CA ILE A 45 -5.46 7.10 -2.47
C ILE A 45 -6.98 7.30 -2.53
N PHE A 46 -7.47 8.41 -2.00
CA PHE A 46 -8.90 8.69 -1.99
C PHE A 46 -9.50 8.95 -3.38
N SER A 47 -8.68 9.12 -4.40
CA SER A 47 -9.15 9.21 -5.79
C SER A 47 -9.40 7.85 -6.42
N LEU A 48 -9.03 6.75 -5.76
CA LEU A 48 -9.19 5.40 -6.27
C LEU A 48 -10.50 4.77 -5.78
N ASP A 49 -10.93 3.72 -6.48
CA ASP A 49 -12.04 2.89 -5.99
C ASP A 49 -11.51 1.94 -4.92
N LEU A 50 -11.77 2.28 -3.66
CA LEU A 50 -11.27 1.53 -2.51
C LEU A 50 -12.15 0.33 -2.14
N SER A 51 -13.27 0.12 -2.85
CA SER A 51 -14.15 -1.03 -2.60
C SER A 51 -13.55 -2.34 -3.09
N GLN A 52 -12.52 -2.28 -3.92
CA GLN A 52 -11.83 -3.44 -4.48
C GLN A 52 -10.40 -3.52 -3.95
N PRO A 53 -9.82 -4.73 -3.86
CA PRO A 53 -8.40 -4.85 -3.58
C PRO A 53 -7.56 -4.12 -4.63
N ILE A 54 -6.45 -3.55 -4.18
CA ILE A 54 -5.56 -2.74 -5.02
C ILE A 54 -4.16 -3.35 -4.96
N ASP A 55 -3.45 -3.34 -6.07
CA ASP A 55 -2.07 -3.81 -6.12
C ASP A 55 -1.15 -2.78 -5.48
N LEU A 56 -0.28 -3.24 -4.59
CA LEU A 56 0.74 -2.43 -3.95
C LEU A 56 2.11 -2.91 -4.40
N ASN A 57 2.87 -2.02 -5.04
CA ASN A 57 4.26 -2.27 -5.39
C ASN A 57 5.16 -1.75 -4.28
N ILE A 58 5.99 -2.63 -3.74
CA ILE A 58 6.90 -2.32 -2.65
C ILE A 58 8.32 -2.33 -3.21
N HIS A 59 8.97 -1.18 -3.22
CA HIS A 59 10.33 -1.02 -3.75
C HIS A 59 11.37 -1.25 -2.65
N ALA A 60 11.34 -2.45 -2.10
CA ALA A 60 12.31 -2.92 -1.09
C ALA A 60 12.69 -4.36 -1.40
N GLU A 61 13.78 -4.84 -0.84
CA GLU A 61 14.29 -6.19 -1.07
C GLU A 61 14.90 -6.76 0.20
N GLY A 62 15.05 -8.09 0.22
CA GLY A 62 15.74 -8.80 1.30
C GLY A 62 15.02 -8.69 2.63
N ALA A 63 15.78 -8.54 3.70
CA ALA A 63 15.24 -8.47 5.06
C ALA A 63 14.35 -7.25 5.26
N GLU A 64 14.64 -6.15 4.56
CA GLU A 64 13.83 -4.94 4.61
C GLU A 64 12.43 -5.19 4.07
N LEU A 65 12.33 -5.92 2.96
CA LEU A 65 11.06 -6.32 2.38
C LEU A 65 10.27 -7.21 3.34
N ASP A 66 10.94 -8.17 3.98
CA ASP A 66 10.28 -9.08 4.91
C ASP A 66 9.65 -8.31 6.08
N GLU A 67 10.33 -7.31 6.59
CA GLU A 67 9.82 -6.47 7.66
C GLU A 67 8.60 -5.67 7.22
N VAL A 68 8.67 -5.07 6.03
CA VAL A 68 7.54 -4.34 5.46
C VAL A 68 6.33 -5.25 5.29
N LEU A 69 6.53 -6.45 4.77
CA LEU A 69 5.45 -7.41 4.57
C LEU A 69 4.77 -7.80 5.88
N LYS A 70 5.53 -7.94 6.97
CA LYS A 70 4.96 -8.20 8.29
C LYS A 70 4.07 -7.04 8.75
N THR A 71 4.54 -5.82 8.59
CA THR A 71 3.78 -4.63 8.96
C THR A 71 2.48 -4.53 8.17
N LEU A 72 2.52 -4.85 6.87
CA LEU A 72 1.39 -4.70 5.96
C LEU A 72 0.48 -5.92 5.91
N SER A 73 0.78 -6.97 6.64
CA SER A 73 0.00 -8.22 6.60
C SER A 73 -1.47 -8.01 6.96
N VAL A 74 -1.78 -7.02 7.79
CA VAL A 74 -3.15 -6.71 8.22
C VAL A 74 -4.00 -6.15 7.07
N TYR A 75 -3.38 -5.65 6.02
CA TYR A 75 -4.08 -5.10 4.84
C TYR A 75 -4.07 -6.08 3.67
N GLU A 76 -3.19 -7.05 3.69
CA GLU A 76 -2.99 -7.97 2.57
C GLU A 76 -4.18 -8.90 2.39
N VAL A 77 -4.61 -9.07 1.12
CA VAL A 77 -5.66 -10.02 0.72
C VAL A 77 -5.14 -10.89 -0.42
N GLU A 78 -5.76 -12.04 -0.56
CA GLU A 78 -5.41 -12.97 -1.64
C GLU A 78 -6.14 -12.69 -2.94
#